data_1ee2b6ed459ba40a250bfaaa42d55bd9
#
_entry.id   1ee2b6ed459ba40a250bfaaa42d55bd9
#
_cell.length_a   1.000
_cell.length_b   1.000
_cell.length_c   1.000
_cell.angle_alpha   90.00
_cell.angle_beta   90.00
_cell.angle_gamma   90.00
#
_symmetry.space_group_name_H-M   'P 1'
#
loop_
_entity.id
_entity.type
_entity.pdbx_description
1 polymer ?
#
loop_
_entity_poly.entity_id
_entity_poly.type
_entity_poly.pdbx_seq_one_letter_code
_entity_poly.pdbx_strand_id
1 'polypeptide(L)'
;MPSSLHEKVLSGERLTREDALALFEGDDFFSLGRLASFVAGMKHGANAYFIVNRHLNPTNICVNRCRFCAFSRSKGEEGAFELTIDEMLTKLSEASQGPHPVREVHIVGGLHPDWPFDLYLHMLEAIKRAYPTVALKAFTAVEIDYLSRISGLAIGDTLQALKERGLDLMPGGGAEIFAPAVREKLCPEKISGQRWLDIMETAHGLGIKTNATMLYGHIESVEDRVDHLMMLRELQDRTAGFQAFIPLAYHPKNTEIGGFYSSGIDDLTTMAVSRLVLDNVDHIKAYWIMLGEKVSQVALLFGADDLDGTIIEEKITRSAGALAGERMTRDEMIHLIGRAGKTPVERDAFYNPVESSKE
;
A
#
# COMPACT_ATOMS: atom_id res chain seq x y z
N MET A 1 -18.14 -19.59 12.58
CA MET A 1 -18.12 -19.58 11.08
C MET A 1 -18.94 -20.76 10.58
N PRO A 2 -19.84 -20.59 9.58
CA PRO A 2 -20.61 -21.70 8.99
C PRO A 2 -19.68 -22.78 8.42
N SER A 3 -20.01 -24.07 8.64
CA SER A 3 -19.23 -25.21 8.11
C SER A 3 -19.09 -25.14 6.57
N SER A 4 -20.12 -24.66 5.89
CA SER A 4 -20.14 -24.48 4.44
C SER A 4 -19.09 -23.48 3.93
N LEU A 5 -18.81 -22.37 4.63
CA LEU A 5 -17.76 -21.41 4.25
C LEU A 5 -16.36 -22.01 4.42
N HIS A 6 -16.16 -22.77 5.49
CA HIS A 6 -14.91 -23.48 5.72
C HIS A 6 -14.64 -24.51 4.61
N GLU A 7 -15.66 -25.29 4.21
CA GLU A 7 -15.56 -26.26 3.14
C GLU A 7 -15.26 -25.61 1.78
N LYS A 8 -15.94 -24.48 1.44
CA LYS A 8 -15.66 -23.71 0.22
C LYS A 8 -14.18 -23.31 0.11
N VAL A 9 -13.64 -22.71 1.18
CA VAL A 9 -12.24 -22.27 1.18
C VAL A 9 -11.29 -23.45 1.05
N LEU A 10 -11.52 -24.55 1.78
CA LEU A 10 -10.65 -25.74 1.71
C LEU A 10 -10.70 -26.44 0.35
N SER A 11 -11.84 -26.39 -0.36
CA SER A 11 -11.99 -26.93 -1.72
C SER A 11 -11.46 -25.98 -2.80
N GLY A 12 -11.05 -24.77 -2.45
CA GLY A 12 -10.61 -23.75 -3.40
C GLY A 12 -11.76 -23.10 -4.15
N GLU A 13 -12.98 -23.22 -3.67
CA GLU A 13 -14.14 -22.55 -4.24
C GLU A 13 -14.07 -21.05 -3.94
N ARG A 14 -14.31 -20.24 -4.96
CA ARG A 14 -14.25 -18.78 -4.85
C ARG A 14 -15.41 -18.25 -4.02
N LEU A 15 -15.09 -17.41 -3.02
CA LEU A 15 -16.09 -16.80 -2.16
C LEU A 15 -16.91 -15.75 -2.91
N THR A 16 -18.23 -15.75 -2.63
CA THR A 16 -19.16 -14.72 -3.12
C THR A 16 -19.12 -13.48 -2.24
N ARG A 17 -19.83 -12.42 -2.65
CA ARG A 17 -20.03 -11.22 -1.85
C ARG A 17 -20.69 -11.52 -0.50
N GLU A 18 -21.72 -12.37 -0.52
CA GLU A 18 -22.46 -12.78 0.67
C GLU A 18 -21.58 -13.62 1.62
N ASP A 19 -20.74 -14.49 1.07
CA ASP A 19 -19.74 -15.23 1.84
C ASP A 19 -18.77 -14.28 2.56
N ALA A 20 -18.30 -13.23 1.86
CA ALA A 20 -17.38 -12.24 2.43
C ALA A 20 -18.05 -11.42 3.56
N LEU A 21 -19.31 -11.01 3.40
CA LEU A 21 -20.09 -10.36 4.46
C LEU A 21 -20.22 -11.26 5.68
N ALA A 22 -20.59 -12.53 5.48
CA ALA A 22 -20.72 -13.49 6.57
C ALA A 22 -19.39 -13.75 7.31
N LEU A 23 -18.22 -13.59 6.65
CA LEU A 23 -16.92 -13.67 7.31
C LEU A 23 -16.64 -12.48 8.22
N PHE A 24 -17.06 -11.26 7.83
CA PHE A 24 -16.94 -10.08 8.69
C PHE A 24 -17.88 -10.09 9.88
N GLU A 25 -19.09 -10.64 9.72
CA GLU A 25 -20.14 -10.71 10.75
C GLU A 25 -19.97 -11.90 11.70
N GLY A 26 -19.09 -12.84 11.35
CA GLY A 26 -18.94 -14.09 12.09
C GLY A 26 -18.23 -13.92 13.45
N ASP A 27 -18.75 -14.61 14.48
CA ASP A 27 -18.22 -14.55 15.85
C ASP A 27 -16.97 -15.42 16.07
N ASP A 28 -16.57 -16.27 15.12
CA ASP A 28 -15.46 -17.22 15.29
C ASP A 28 -14.15 -16.64 14.71
N PHE A 29 -13.64 -15.62 15.38
CA PHE A 29 -12.43 -14.90 15.05
C PHE A 29 -11.19 -15.80 14.86
N PHE A 30 -11.00 -16.78 15.75
CA PHE A 30 -9.83 -17.65 15.66
C PHE A 30 -9.90 -18.65 14.52
N SER A 31 -11.08 -19.15 14.18
CA SER A 31 -11.26 -19.99 12.99
C SER A 31 -11.06 -19.23 11.70
N LEU A 32 -11.50 -17.98 11.64
CA LEU A 32 -11.23 -17.07 10.52
C LEU A 32 -9.73 -16.89 10.30
N GLY A 33 -8.98 -16.59 11.38
CA GLY A 33 -7.53 -16.43 11.31
C GLY A 33 -6.82 -17.72 10.85
N ARG A 34 -7.20 -18.88 11.42
CA ARG A 34 -6.64 -20.18 11.00
C ARG A 34 -6.89 -20.47 9.51
N LEU A 35 -8.08 -20.16 9.02
CA LEU A 35 -8.43 -20.39 7.62
C LEU A 35 -7.63 -19.49 6.68
N ALA A 36 -7.51 -18.20 7.02
CA ALA A 36 -6.68 -17.25 6.26
C ALA A 36 -5.20 -17.63 6.29
N SER A 37 -4.69 -18.07 7.46
CA SER A 37 -3.31 -18.57 7.59
C SER A 37 -3.08 -19.85 6.75
N PHE A 38 -4.08 -20.73 6.68
CA PHE A 38 -4.02 -21.92 5.82
C PHE A 38 -3.88 -21.52 4.34
N VAL A 39 -4.72 -20.59 3.85
CA VAL A 39 -4.64 -20.10 2.46
C VAL A 39 -3.30 -19.42 2.18
N ALA A 40 -2.79 -18.58 3.09
CA ALA A 40 -1.45 -18.00 2.96
C ALA A 40 -0.37 -19.08 2.91
N GLY A 41 -0.49 -20.12 3.74
CA GLY A 41 0.41 -21.27 3.75
C GLY A 41 0.39 -22.07 2.45
N MET A 42 -0.76 -22.22 1.81
CA MET A 42 -0.87 -22.88 0.51
C MET A 42 -0.16 -22.10 -0.60
N LYS A 43 -0.15 -20.75 -0.53
CA LYS A 43 0.51 -19.87 -1.50
C LYS A 43 2.02 -19.77 -1.26
N HIS A 44 2.46 -19.63 -0.01
CA HIS A 44 3.82 -19.19 0.34
C HIS A 44 4.57 -20.17 1.27
N GLY A 45 3.93 -21.27 1.67
CA GLY A 45 4.52 -22.17 2.66
C GLY A 45 4.68 -21.48 4.02
N ALA A 46 5.87 -21.59 4.59
CA ALA A 46 6.23 -20.90 5.83
C ALA A 46 6.81 -19.49 5.59
N ASN A 47 7.01 -19.05 4.36
CA ASN A 47 7.67 -17.79 4.04
C ASN A 47 6.83 -16.59 4.46
N ALA A 48 7.50 -15.56 5.00
CA ALA A 48 6.98 -14.22 5.13
C ALA A 48 8.03 -13.21 4.65
N TYR A 49 7.56 -12.25 3.86
CA TYR A 49 8.41 -11.36 3.07
C TYR A 49 8.61 -10.02 3.74
N PHE A 50 9.74 -9.39 3.43
CA PHE A 50 10.05 -8.01 3.75
C PHE A 50 11.04 -7.44 2.73
N ILE A 51 11.16 -6.10 2.66
CA ILE A 51 12.08 -5.42 1.74
C ILE A 51 12.90 -4.35 2.48
N VAL A 52 14.14 -4.13 2.04
CA VAL A 52 14.91 -2.95 2.44
C VAL A 52 14.52 -1.80 1.53
N ASN A 53 13.66 -0.90 2.04
CA ASN A 53 13.12 0.21 1.27
C ASN A 53 13.25 1.55 2.00
N ARG A 54 13.03 2.62 1.25
CA ARG A 54 12.96 3.98 1.76
C ARG A 54 11.74 4.71 1.21
N HIS A 55 11.10 5.50 2.06
CA HIS A 55 10.06 6.42 1.64
C HIS A 55 10.67 7.80 1.34
N LEU A 56 10.18 8.42 0.28
CA LEU A 56 10.52 9.77 -0.13
C LEU A 56 9.22 10.53 -0.37
N ASN A 57 8.98 11.56 0.44
CA ASN A 57 7.86 12.47 0.25
C ASN A 57 8.42 13.79 -0.29
N PRO A 58 8.32 14.06 -1.62
CA PRO A 58 8.91 15.25 -2.23
C PRO A 58 8.30 16.55 -1.73
N THR A 59 7.01 16.54 -1.42
CA THR A 59 6.26 17.68 -0.89
C THR A 59 5.02 17.23 -0.14
N ASN A 60 4.56 18.05 0.82
CA ASN A 60 3.23 17.92 1.42
C ASN A 60 2.25 19.01 0.91
N ILE A 61 2.69 19.89 0.02
CA ILE A 61 1.82 20.89 -0.61
C ILE A 61 0.89 20.17 -1.57
N CYS A 62 -0.42 20.28 -1.34
CA CYS A 62 -1.43 19.52 -2.06
C CYS A 62 -2.65 20.38 -2.41
N VAL A 63 -3.13 20.30 -3.63
CA VAL A 63 -4.37 20.96 -4.05
C VAL A 63 -5.63 20.27 -3.51
N ASN A 64 -5.53 18.97 -3.18
CA ASN A 64 -6.62 18.21 -2.57
C ASN A 64 -6.65 18.42 -1.05
N ARG A 65 -7.88 18.48 -0.49
CA ARG A 65 -8.13 18.64 0.95
C ARG A 65 -8.90 17.43 1.49
N CYS A 66 -8.26 16.27 1.42
CA CYS A 66 -8.86 15.05 1.96
C CYS A 66 -9.01 15.15 3.47
N ARG A 67 -10.22 14.95 3.98
CA ARG A 67 -10.56 15.15 5.40
C ARG A 67 -9.87 14.16 6.35
N PHE A 68 -9.37 13.05 5.82
CA PHE A 68 -8.57 12.07 6.58
C PHE A 68 -7.06 12.35 6.53
N CYS A 69 -6.59 13.31 5.70
CA CYS A 69 -5.17 13.55 5.47
C CYS A 69 -4.60 14.60 6.42
N ALA A 70 -3.85 14.18 7.41
CA ALA A 70 -3.12 15.05 8.33
C ALA A 70 -1.80 15.60 7.74
N PHE A 71 -1.37 15.08 6.59
CA PHE A 71 -0.09 15.42 5.96
C PHE A 71 -0.16 16.65 5.06
N SER A 72 -1.27 16.83 4.33
CA SER A 72 -1.39 17.89 3.32
C SER A 72 -1.34 19.30 3.91
N ARG A 73 -0.69 20.22 3.19
CA ARG A 73 -0.62 21.65 3.51
C ARG A 73 -0.94 22.48 2.27
N SER A 74 -1.42 23.72 2.49
CA SER A 74 -1.44 24.73 1.43
C SER A 74 -0.04 25.30 1.22
N LYS A 75 0.22 25.83 0.04
CA LYS A 75 1.46 26.58 -0.19
C LYS A 75 1.54 27.80 0.72
N GLY A 76 2.65 27.93 1.45
CA GLY A 76 2.85 28.98 2.44
C GLY A 76 2.22 28.71 3.83
N GLU A 77 1.51 27.60 4.01
CA GLU A 77 1.00 27.17 5.32
C GLU A 77 2.18 26.70 6.22
N GLU A 78 2.05 26.90 7.53
CA GLU A 78 3.06 26.42 8.49
C GLU A 78 3.25 24.91 8.38
N GLY A 79 4.50 24.47 8.30
CA GLY A 79 4.86 23.06 8.08
C GLY A 79 4.76 22.59 6.62
N ALA A 80 4.42 23.48 5.66
CA ALA A 80 4.53 23.18 4.24
C ALA A 80 6.01 23.04 3.85
N PHE A 81 6.32 22.04 3.03
CA PHE A 81 7.65 21.83 2.49
C PHE A 81 7.62 21.32 1.05
N GLU A 82 8.69 21.60 0.35
CA GLU A 82 9.02 21.05 -0.96
C GLU A 82 10.52 20.76 -1.01
N LEU A 83 10.91 19.62 -1.57
CA LEU A 83 12.31 19.21 -1.69
C LEU A 83 12.79 19.49 -3.11
N THR A 84 13.99 20.02 -3.23
CA THR A 84 14.73 20.03 -4.48
C THR A 84 15.21 18.63 -4.83
N ILE A 85 15.58 18.40 -6.09
CA ILE A 85 16.12 17.10 -6.54
C ILE A 85 17.43 16.79 -5.77
N ASP A 86 18.27 17.78 -5.50
CA ASP A 86 19.52 17.59 -4.76
C ASP A 86 19.27 17.17 -3.30
N GLU A 87 18.27 17.75 -2.64
CA GLU A 87 17.85 17.33 -1.30
C GLU A 87 17.27 15.91 -1.30
N MET A 88 16.51 15.52 -2.33
CA MET A 88 16.02 14.15 -2.49
C MET A 88 17.17 13.15 -2.63
N LEU A 89 18.17 13.47 -3.48
CA LEU A 89 19.36 12.64 -3.67
C LEU A 89 20.20 12.55 -2.38
N THR A 90 20.36 13.64 -1.65
CA THR A 90 21.06 13.67 -0.36
C THR A 90 20.40 12.72 0.65
N LYS A 91 19.07 12.80 0.80
CA LYS A 91 18.31 11.90 1.66
C LYS A 91 18.47 10.43 1.28
N LEU A 92 18.47 10.12 -0.02
CA LEU A 92 18.69 8.76 -0.49
C LEU A 92 20.12 8.27 -0.25
N SER A 93 21.12 9.17 -0.38
CA SER A 93 22.52 8.87 -0.07
C SER A 93 22.72 8.50 1.40
N GLU A 94 22.13 9.26 2.32
CA GLU A 94 22.19 8.96 3.76
C GLU A 94 21.61 7.57 4.09
N ALA A 95 20.51 7.19 3.42
CA ALA A 95 19.91 5.88 3.59
C ALA A 95 20.76 4.74 3.05
N SER A 96 21.50 5.00 1.98
CA SER A 96 22.34 4.01 1.31
C SER A 96 23.67 3.74 2.03
N GLN A 97 23.99 4.45 3.10
CA GLN A 97 25.19 4.24 3.93
C GLN A 97 25.05 3.05 4.90
N GLY A 98 23.88 2.43 4.99
CA GLY A 98 23.68 1.25 5.82
C GLY A 98 24.34 -0.02 5.23
N PRO A 99 24.49 -1.09 6.03
CA PRO A 99 25.11 -2.35 5.60
C PRO A 99 24.29 -3.11 4.55
N HIS A 100 23.03 -2.75 4.34
CA HIS A 100 22.14 -3.41 3.39
C HIS A 100 21.68 -2.43 2.32
N PRO A 101 21.81 -2.78 1.03
CA PRO A 101 21.43 -1.89 -0.06
C PRO A 101 19.91 -1.68 -0.11
N VAL A 102 19.49 -0.43 -0.29
CA VAL A 102 18.09 -0.10 -0.57
C VAL A 102 17.68 -0.72 -1.90
N ARG A 103 16.56 -1.45 -1.91
CA ARG A 103 16.01 -2.14 -3.09
C ARG A 103 14.90 -1.36 -3.77
N GLU A 104 14.17 -0.57 -3.00
CA GLU A 104 13.00 0.18 -3.48
C GLU A 104 12.97 1.58 -2.84
N VAL A 105 12.70 2.59 -3.66
CA VAL A 105 12.30 3.92 -3.19
C VAL A 105 10.83 4.11 -3.47
N HIS A 106 10.05 4.32 -2.41
CA HIS A 106 8.63 4.60 -2.48
C HIS A 106 8.39 6.12 -2.48
N ILE A 107 7.92 6.67 -3.61
CA ILE A 107 7.77 8.11 -3.80
C ILE A 107 6.29 8.46 -3.91
N VAL A 108 5.76 9.16 -2.91
CA VAL A 108 4.40 9.71 -2.89
C VAL A 108 4.41 11.06 -2.20
N GLY A 109 3.55 11.97 -2.65
CA GLY A 109 3.52 13.32 -2.08
C GLY A 109 2.20 14.05 -2.29
N GLY A 110 2.19 15.35 -2.00
CA GLY A 110 1.10 16.24 -2.33
C GLY A 110 1.06 16.55 -3.83
N LEU A 111 -0.13 16.91 -4.33
CA LEU A 111 -0.34 17.40 -5.69
C LEU A 111 0.05 18.88 -5.72
N HIS A 112 1.30 19.16 -6.05
CA HIS A 112 1.85 20.53 -5.98
C HIS A 112 1.29 21.42 -7.09
N PRO A 113 0.69 22.61 -6.77
CA PRO A 113 0.01 23.44 -7.76
C PRO A 113 0.93 24.02 -8.85
N ASP A 114 2.20 24.26 -8.52
CA ASP A 114 3.11 25.01 -9.40
C ASP A 114 4.20 24.13 -10.05
N TRP A 115 4.26 22.84 -9.71
CA TRP A 115 5.27 21.95 -10.30
C TRP A 115 4.86 21.54 -11.72
N PRO A 116 5.70 21.81 -12.73
CA PRO A 116 5.44 21.34 -14.08
C PRO A 116 5.69 19.84 -14.18
N PHE A 117 5.06 19.18 -15.15
CA PHE A 117 5.23 17.74 -15.40
C PHE A 117 6.70 17.34 -15.60
N ASP A 118 7.48 18.17 -16.28
CA ASP A 118 8.90 17.93 -16.52
C ASP A 118 9.72 17.78 -15.23
N LEU A 119 9.33 18.43 -14.14
CA LEU A 119 10.02 18.28 -12.86
C LEU A 119 9.89 16.85 -12.33
N TYR A 120 8.71 16.22 -12.47
CA TYR A 120 8.48 14.84 -12.08
C TYR A 120 9.28 13.85 -12.96
N LEU A 121 9.41 14.12 -14.24
CA LEU A 121 10.26 13.36 -15.15
C LEU A 121 11.75 13.46 -14.76
N HIS A 122 12.24 14.66 -14.49
CA HIS A 122 13.62 14.90 -14.07
C HIS A 122 13.93 14.27 -12.72
N MET A 123 12.97 14.28 -11.78
CA MET A 123 13.12 13.62 -10.48
C MET A 123 13.38 12.12 -10.64
N LEU A 124 12.55 11.41 -11.41
CA LEU A 124 12.75 9.98 -11.68
C LEU A 124 14.10 9.72 -12.36
N GLU A 125 14.42 10.48 -13.41
CA GLU A 125 15.67 10.34 -14.16
C GLU A 125 16.91 10.58 -13.28
N ALA A 126 16.88 11.60 -12.43
CA ALA A 126 17.99 11.91 -11.53
C ALA A 126 18.22 10.78 -10.50
N ILE A 127 17.13 10.26 -9.91
CA ILE A 127 17.21 9.15 -8.95
C ILE A 127 17.72 7.89 -9.65
N LYS A 128 17.18 7.52 -10.82
CA LYS A 128 17.62 6.36 -11.60
C LYS A 128 19.09 6.46 -12.03
N ARG A 129 19.55 7.65 -12.41
CA ARG A 129 20.96 7.88 -12.75
C ARG A 129 21.88 7.69 -11.56
N ALA A 130 21.48 8.15 -10.37
CA ALA A 130 22.26 8.01 -9.14
C ALA A 130 22.22 6.57 -8.58
N TYR A 131 21.07 5.90 -8.72
CA TYR A 131 20.79 4.57 -8.15
C TYR A 131 20.15 3.63 -9.19
N PRO A 132 20.90 3.17 -10.22
CA PRO A 132 20.34 2.45 -11.37
C PRO A 132 19.70 1.10 -11.01
N THR A 133 20.11 0.48 -9.92
CA THR A 133 19.60 -0.83 -9.46
C THR A 133 18.41 -0.74 -8.51
N VAL A 134 18.07 0.45 -8.03
CA VAL A 134 16.95 0.68 -7.11
C VAL A 134 15.66 0.78 -7.91
N ALA A 135 14.64 0.04 -7.50
CA ALA A 135 13.31 0.15 -8.10
C ALA A 135 12.58 1.43 -7.60
N LEU A 136 12.00 2.17 -8.52
CA LEU A 136 11.20 3.35 -8.21
C LEU A 136 9.70 2.97 -8.23
N LYS A 137 9.11 2.88 -7.05
CA LYS A 137 7.67 2.74 -6.85
C LYS A 137 7.10 4.13 -6.57
N ALA A 138 6.57 4.78 -7.58
CA ALA A 138 6.19 6.19 -7.49
C ALA A 138 4.78 6.46 -8.02
N PHE A 139 4.20 7.52 -7.51
CA PHE A 139 2.94 8.14 -7.95
C PHE A 139 1.73 7.23 -7.87
N THR A 140 0.80 7.58 -7.00
CA THR A 140 -0.53 6.95 -6.90
C THR A 140 -1.37 7.24 -8.15
N ALA A 141 -2.45 6.50 -8.36
CA ALA A 141 -3.38 6.81 -9.45
C ALA A 141 -3.94 8.24 -9.40
N VAL A 142 -4.07 8.82 -8.20
CA VAL A 142 -4.47 10.22 -8.00
C VAL A 142 -3.41 11.18 -8.52
N GLU A 143 -2.13 10.90 -8.28
CA GLU A 143 -1.02 11.67 -8.81
C GLU A 143 -0.92 11.52 -10.33
N ILE A 144 -1.11 10.32 -10.87
CA ILE A 144 -1.12 10.09 -12.34
C ILE A 144 -2.24 10.87 -13.02
N ASP A 145 -3.46 10.89 -12.47
CA ASP A 145 -4.55 11.73 -13.00
C ASP A 145 -4.20 13.21 -12.98
N TYR A 146 -3.60 13.66 -11.89
CA TYR A 146 -3.13 15.04 -11.78
C TYR A 146 -2.04 15.38 -12.79
N LEU A 147 -1.03 14.52 -12.96
CA LEU A 147 0.06 14.70 -13.92
C LEU A 147 -0.44 14.69 -15.37
N SER A 148 -1.42 13.83 -15.69
CA SER A 148 -2.10 13.84 -16.98
C SER A 148 -2.79 15.18 -17.25
N ARG A 149 -3.47 15.75 -16.26
CA ARG A 149 -4.15 17.04 -16.40
C ARG A 149 -3.18 18.21 -16.62
N ILE A 150 -2.10 18.29 -15.85
CA ILE A 150 -1.13 19.40 -15.96
C ILE A 150 -0.24 19.29 -17.20
N SER A 151 0.01 18.09 -17.72
CA SER A 151 0.75 17.88 -18.96
C SER A 151 -0.10 18.00 -20.22
N GLY A 152 -1.43 17.85 -20.09
CA GLY A 152 -2.34 17.74 -21.24
C GLY A 152 -2.25 16.41 -21.99
N LEU A 153 -1.54 15.42 -21.47
CA LEU A 153 -1.38 14.08 -22.04
C LEU A 153 -2.51 13.15 -21.60
N ALA A 154 -2.83 12.14 -22.42
CA ALA A 154 -3.68 11.05 -21.97
C ALA A 154 -2.98 10.23 -20.86
N ILE A 155 -3.77 9.48 -20.07
CA ILE A 155 -3.23 8.65 -18.95
C ILE A 155 -2.15 7.68 -19.46
N GLY A 156 -2.39 6.99 -20.58
CA GLY A 156 -1.42 6.05 -21.15
C GLY A 156 -0.10 6.73 -21.54
N ASP A 157 -0.17 7.89 -22.17
CA ASP A 157 1.02 8.66 -22.58
C ASP A 157 1.78 9.22 -21.37
N THR A 158 1.05 9.66 -20.34
CA THR A 158 1.64 10.11 -19.06
C THR A 158 2.41 8.96 -18.38
N LEU A 159 1.80 7.80 -18.28
CA LEU A 159 2.43 6.60 -17.70
C LEU A 159 3.63 6.14 -18.52
N GLN A 160 3.52 6.17 -19.87
CA GLN A 160 4.62 5.81 -20.75
C GLN A 160 5.82 6.77 -20.59
N ALA A 161 5.56 8.08 -20.53
CA ALA A 161 6.61 9.07 -20.30
C ALA A 161 7.32 8.89 -18.95
N LEU A 162 6.58 8.60 -17.89
CA LEU A 162 7.13 8.31 -16.56
C LEU A 162 7.95 7.01 -16.56
N LYS A 163 7.45 5.96 -17.23
CA LYS A 163 8.13 4.67 -17.37
C LYS A 163 9.48 4.82 -18.08
N GLU A 164 9.54 5.59 -19.16
CA GLU A 164 10.77 5.89 -19.90
C GLU A 164 11.80 6.65 -19.06
N ARG A 165 11.38 7.34 -18.01
CA ARG A 165 12.24 8.06 -17.06
C ARG A 165 12.52 7.29 -15.77
N GLY A 166 12.08 6.03 -15.67
CA GLY A 166 12.46 5.12 -14.60
C GLY A 166 11.38 4.80 -13.59
N LEU A 167 10.10 5.08 -13.87
CA LEU A 167 9.00 4.51 -13.09
C LEU A 167 8.96 2.99 -13.31
N ASP A 168 9.20 2.22 -12.26
CA ASP A 168 9.16 0.76 -12.32
C ASP A 168 7.81 0.20 -11.86
N LEU A 169 7.22 0.78 -10.81
CA LEU A 169 6.04 0.29 -10.10
C LEU A 169 5.17 1.45 -9.62
N MET A 170 3.88 1.19 -9.37
CA MET A 170 3.01 2.16 -8.73
C MET A 170 2.49 1.67 -7.37
N PRO A 171 2.39 2.55 -6.35
CA PRO A 171 1.71 2.25 -5.10
C PRO A 171 0.20 2.24 -5.26
N GLY A 172 -0.51 1.60 -4.30
CA GLY A 172 -1.97 1.50 -4.31
C GLY A 172 -2.73 2.69 -3.71
N GLY A 173 -2.03 3.68 -3.17
CA GLY A 173 -2.66 4.82 -2.49
C GLY A 173 -3.67 5.58 -3.38
N GLY A 174 -4.57 6.32 -2.74
CA GLY A 174 -5.64 7.04 -3.42
C GLY A 174 -6.91 6.21 -3.68
N ALA A 175 -6.84 4.87 -3.51
CA ALA A 175 -8.00 3.99 -3.59
C ALA A 175 -9.01 4.32 -2.47
N GLU A 176 -8.55 4.51 -1.28
CA GLU A 176 -9.29 4.72 -0.03
C GLU A 176 -10.42 3.68 0.12
N ILE A 177 -11.65 4.08 -0.16
CA ILE A 177 -12.81 3.22 -0.36
C ILE A 177 -13.48 3.61 -1.69
N PHE A 178 -13.96 2.65 -2.49
CA PHE A 178 -14.52 2.96 -3.81
C PHE A 178 -15.96 3.45 -3.77
N ALA A 179 -16.70 3.21 -2.69
CA ALA A 179 -18.08 3.63 -2.51
C ALA A 179 -18.23 5.17 -2.69
N PRO A 180 -19.04 5.63 -3.69
CA PRO A 180 -19.12 7.07 -4.02
C PRO A 180 -19.59 7.93 -2.84
N ALA A 181 -20.57 7.46 -2.07
CA ALA A 181 -21.12 8.18 -0.93
C ALA A 181 -20.10 8.37 0.23
N VAL A 182 -19.18 7.42 0.38
CA VAL A 182 -18.06 7.51 1.33
C VAL A 182 -17.01 8.47 0.81
N ARG A 183 -16.62 8.36 -0.47
CA ARG A 183 -15.63 9.27 -1.10
C ARG A 183 -16.04 10.72 -1.07
N GLU A 184 -17.32 11.04 -1.31
CA GLU A 184 -17.86 12.39 -1.23
C GLU A 184 -17.65 13.03 0.16
N LYS A 185 -17.71 12.22 1.21
CA LYS A 185 -17.47 12.67 2.59
C LYS A 185 -15.99 12.73 2.97
N LEU A 186 -15.17 11.85 2.40
CA LEU A 186 -13.74 11.71 2.75
C LEU A 186 -12.84 12.63 1.92
N CYS A 187 -13.03 12.64 0.62
CA CYS A 187 -12.09 13.21 -0.33
C CYS A 187 -12.79 13.63 -1.65
N PRO A 188 -13.72 14.60 -1.59
CA PRO A 188 -14.54 14.99 -2.74
C PRO A 188 -13.72 15.50 -3.93
N GLU A 189 -12.51 16.04 -3.70
CA GLU A 189 -11.63 16.51 -4.77
C GLU A 189 -10.82 15.39 -5.46
N LYS A 190 -10.79 14.18 -4.88
CA LYS A 190 -10.10 13.05 -5.49
C LYS A 190 -10.90 12.43 -6.64
N ILE A 191 -10.19 11.74 -7.51
CA ILE A 191 -10.80 10.92 -8.55
C ILE A 191 -11.78 9.90 -7.97
N SER A 192 -12.77 9.47 -8.77
CA SER A 192 -13.69 8.40 -8.37
C SER A 192 -12.99 7.05 -8.23
N GLY A 193 -13.62 6.11 -7.52
CA GLY A 193 -13.11 4.72 -7.43
C GLY A 193 -12.96 4.09 -8.81
N GLN A 194 -13.93 4.29 -9.73
CA GLN A 194 -13.85 3.77 -11.09
C GLN A 194 -12.65 4.38 -11.85
N ARG A 195 -12.42 5.68 -11.74
CA ARG A 195 -11.26 6.33 -12.38
C ARG A 195 -9.93 5.79 -11.84
N TRP A 196 -9.86 5.46 -10.56
CA TRP A 196 -8.69 4.82 -9.97
C TRP A 196 -8.44 3.44 -10.61
N LEU A 197 -9.49 2.62 -10.75
CA LEU A 197 -9.40 1.31 -11.40
C LEU A 197 -8.98 1.41 -12.87
N ASP A 198 -9.54 2.37 -13.63
CA ASP A 198 -9.21 2.60 -15.04
C ASP A 198 -7.72 2.97 -15.24
N ILE A 199 -7.16 3.78 -14.32
CA ILE A 199 -5.75 4.16 -14.33
C ILE A 199 -4.87 2.95 -14.03
N MET A 200 -5.22 2.13 -13.03
CA MET A 200 -4.48 0.91 -12.70
C MET A 200 -4.54 -0.10 -13.86
N GLU A 201 -5.70 -0.28 -14.49
CA GLU A 201 -5.85 -1.12 -15.68
C GLU A 201 -4.94 -0.65 -16.82
N THR A 202 -4.87 0.67 -17.06
CA THR A 202 -3.96 1.27 -18.05
C THR A 202 -2.50 1.01 -17.72
N ALA A 203 -2.11 1.16 -16.44
CA ALA A 203 -0.75 0.86 -15.98
C ALA A 203 -0.38 -0.61 -16.19
N HIS A 204 -1.31 -1.52 -15.84
CA HIS A 204 -1.14 -2.97 -16.06
C HIS A 204 -0.97 -3.29 -17.55
N GLY A 205 -1.75 -2.64 -18.43
CA GLY A 205 -1.62 -2.80 -19.89
C GLY A 205 -0.26 -2.36 -20.44
N LEU A 206 0.40 -1.42 -19.77
CA LEU A 206 1.77 -1.00 -20.06
C LEU A 206 2.85 -1.87 -19.38
N GLY A 207 2.44 -2.93 -18.65
CA GLY A 207 3.35 -3.81 -17.92
C GLY A 207 3.92 -3.19 -16.62
N ILE A 208 3.32 -2.10 -16.11
CA ILE A 208 3.67 -1.51 -14.83
C ILE A 208 2.87 -2.26 -13.76
N LYS A 209 3.54 -3.01 -12.90
CA LYS A 209 2.91 -3.67 -11.76
C LYS A 209 2.56 -2.67 -10.67
N THR A 210 1.48 -2.92 -9.94
CA THR A 210 1.00 -2.00 -8.92
C THR A 210 0.65 -2.73 -7.61
N ASN A 211 0.49 -1.97 -6.53
CA ASN A 211 -0.20 -2.46 -5.34
C ASN A 211 -1.66 -1.99 -5.36
N ALA A 212 -2.51 -2.68 -4.62
CA ALA A 212 -3.86 -2.22 -4.27
C ALA A 212 -3.94 -1.90 -2.78
N THR A 213 -4.78 -0.94 -2.39
CA THR A 213 -4.99 -0.57 -0.98
C THR A 213 -6.47 -0.39 -0.69
N MET A 214 -6.84 -0.47 0.58
CA MET A 214 -8.14 -0.05 1.12
C MET A 214 -7.88 0.69 2.44
N LEU A 215 -8.38 1.92 2.57
CA LEU A 215 -8.39 2.63 3.86
C LEU A 215 -9.68 2.24 4.59
N TYR A 216 -9.56 1.66 5.79
CA TYR A 216 -10.70 1.17 6.57
C TYR A 216 -10.65 1.68 8.01
N GLY A 217 -11.79 1.56 8.71
CA GLY A 217 -11.94 1.94 10.12
C GLY A 217 -12.28 3.42 10.32
N HIS A 218 -12.90 4.07 9.31
CA HIS A 218 -13.32 5.48 9.39
C HIS A 218 -14.86 5.65 9.41
N ILE A 219 -15.52 5.80 8.23
CA ILE A 219 -16.96 6.03 8.10
C ILE A 219 -17.64 5.04 7.14
N GLU A 220 -16.88 4.14 6.58
CA GLU A 220 -17.34 3.11 5.68
C GLU A 220 -18.10 2.00 6.43
N SER A 221 -18.97 1.29 5.74
CA SER A 221 -19.61 0.07 6.24
C SER A 221 -18.80 -1.19 5.87
N VAL A 222 -19.18 -2.33 6.42
CA VAL A 222 -18.61 -3.64 6.06
C VAL A 222 -18.92 -3.95 4.59
N GLU A 223 -20.12 -3.61 4.11
CA GLU A 223 -20.51 -3.76 2.71
C GLU A 223 -19.60 -2.96 1.78
N ASP A 224 -19.24 -1.71 2.16
CA ASP A 224 -18.32 -0.88 1.38
C ASP A 224 -16.92 -1.52 1.28
N ARG A 225 -16.44 -2.16 2.37
CA ARG A 225 -15.16 -2.91 2.37
C ARG A 225 -15.24 -4.12 1.44
N VAL A 226 -16.32 -4.90 1.54
CA VAL A 226 -16.51 -6.09 0.70
C VAL A 226 -16.61 -5.71 -0.77
N ASP A 227 -17.41 -4.70 -1.12
CA ASP A 227 -17.57 -4.22 -2.49
C ASP A 227 -16.23 -3.72 -3.06
N HIS A 228 -15.43 -3.03 -2.24
CA HIS A 228 -14.08 -2.62 -2.62
C HIS A 228 -13.18 -3.81 -2.96
N LEU A 229 -13.15 -4.84 -2.11
CA LEU A 229 -12.37 -6.06 -2.35
C LEU A 229 -12.85 -6.79 -3.62
N MET A 230 -14.17 -6.87 -3.86
CA MET A 230 -14.73 -7.49 -5.06
C MET A 230 -14.31 -6.76 -6.33
N MET A 231 -14.34 -5.42 -6.35
CA MET A 231 -13.90 -4.62 -7.50
C MET A 231 -12.40 -4.80 -7.78
N LEU A 232 -11.56 -4.86 -6.75
CA LEU A 232 -10.13 -5.15 -6.91
C LEU A 232 -9.89 -6.56 -7.47
N ARG A 233 -10.61 -7.57 -6.98
CA ARG A 233 -10.53 -8.94 -7.46
C ARG A 233 -10.90 -9.05 -8.94
N GLU A 234 -11.98 -8.36 -9.36
CA GLU A 234 -12.41 -8.32 -10.75
C GLU A 234 -11.37 -7.68 -11.68
N LEU A 235 -10.72 -6.59 -11.24
CA LEU A 235 -9.63 -5.98 -12.01
C LEU A 235 -8.43 -6.92 -12.08
N GLN A 236 -8.08 -7.59 -10.98
CA GLN A 236 -6.99 -8.55 -10.96
C GLN A 236 -7.26 -9.75 -11.90
N ASP A 237 -8.51 -10.23 -11.98
CA ASP A 237 -8.89 -11.29 -12.93
C ASP A 237 -8.63 -10.90 -14.39
N ARG A 238 -8.84 -9.63 -14.74
CA ARG A 238 -8.61 -9.13 -16.10
C ARG A 238 -7.15 -8.86 -16.41
N THR A 239 -6.37 -8.42 -15.41
CA THR A 239 -5.05 -7.83 -15.67
C THR A 239 -3.88 -8.57 -15.04
N ALA A 240 -4.09 -9.31 -13.96
CA ALA A 240 -3.04 -9.90 -13.12
C ALA A 240 -1.93 -8.88 -12.77
N GLY A 241 -2.29 -7.60 -12.63
CA GLY A 241 -1.34 -6.49 -12.48
C GLY A 241 -0.99 -6.13 -11.03
N PHE A 242 -1.87 -6.44 -10.07
CA PHE A 242 -1.59 -6.20 -8.65
C PHE A 242 -0.61 -7.23 -8.11
N GLN A 243 0.50 -6.74 -7.53
CA GLN A 243 1.47 -7.59 -6.84
C GLN A 243 1.05 -7.89 -5.40
N ALA A 244 0.47 -6.89 -4.71
CA ALA A 244 0.08 -7.00 -3.32
C ALA A 244 -1.14 -6.14 -3.01
N PHE A 245 -1.91 -6.59 -2.02
CA PHE A 245 -2.95 -5.78 -1.38
C PHE A 245 -2.53 -5.36 0.03
N ILE A 246 -2.86 -4.13 0.41
CA ILE A 246 -2.49 -3.53 1.69
C ILE A 246 -3.74 -2.93 2.35
N PRO A 247 -4.34 -3.57 3.35
CA PRO A 247 -5.35 -2.91 4.17
C PRO A 247 -4.68 -1.88 5.06
N LEU A 248 -5.13 -0.63 4.97
CA LEU A 248 -4.58 0.53 5.67
C LEU A 248 -5.54 0.95 6.78
N ALA A 249 -5.17 0.74 8.04
CA ALA A 249 -5.96 1.14 9.19
C ALA A 249 -6.00 2.67 9.32
N TYR A 250 -7.19 3.24 9.44
CA TYR A 250 -7.36 4.69 9.58
C TYR A 250 -6.82 5.21 10.92
N HIS A 251 -6.08 6.31 10.87
CA HIS A 251 -5.57 7.04 12.03
C HIS A 251 -6.31 8.38 12.16
N PRO A 252 -7.09 8.59 13.23
CA PRO A 252 -8.00 9.74 13.36
C PRO A 252 -7.33 11.04 13.83
N LYS A 253 -6.11 10.96 14.37
CA LYS A 253 -5.46 12.11 15.00
C LYS A 253 -5.04 13.15 13.95
N ASN A 254 -5.30 14.41 14.24
CA ASN A 254 -5.02 15.55 13.35
C ASN A 254 -5.77 15.50 12.00
N THR A 255 -6.90 14.78 11.94
CA THR A 255 -7.77 14.73 10.76
C THR A 255 -9.10 15.44 11.02
N GLU A 256 -9.78 15.88 9.96
CA GLU A 256 -11.10 16.53 10.10
C GLU A 256 -12.21 15.54 10.45
N ILE A 257 -12.05 14.25 10.08
CA ILE A 257 -13.06 13.22 10.36
C ILE A 257 -13.06 12.86 11.84
N GLY A 258 -11.89 12.86 12.49
CA GLY A 258 -11.75 12.42 13.86
C GLY A 258 -12.13 10.94 14.04
N GLY A 259 -12.71 10.61 15.20
CA GLY A 259 -13.17 9.25 15.50
C GLY A 259 -12.20 8.47 16.38
N PHE A 260 -12.26 7.15 16.28
CA PHE A 260 -11.43 6.23 17.04
C PHE A 260 -10.51 5.43 16.10
N TYR A 261 -9.40 4.95 16.64
CA TYR A 261 -8.58 3.94 15.95
C TYR A 261 -9.39 2.65 15.78
N SER A 262 -9.15 1.93 14.68
CA SER A 262 -9.61 0.55 14.54
C SER A 262 -9.09 -0.31 15.70
N SER A 263 -9.83 -1.33 16.08
CA SER A 263 -9.35 -2.31 17.08
C SER A 263 -8.45 -3.34 16.41
N GLY A 264 -7.52 -3.95 17.17
CA GLY A 264 -6.73 -5.06 16.64
C GLY A 264 -7.57 -6.25 16.17
N ILE A 265 -8.80 -6.42 16.70
CA ILE A 265 -9.75 -7.42 16.20
C ILE A 265 -10.24 -7.03 14.78
N ASP A 266 -10.64 -5.79 14.57
CA ASP A 266 -11.08 -5.31 13.26
C ASP A 266 -9.93 -5.37 12.23
N ASP A 267 -8.70 -5.01 12.65
CA ASP A 267 -7.50 -5.08 11.82
C ASP A 267 -7.23 -6.51 11.33
N LEU A 268 -7.23 -7.46 12.25
CA LEU A 268 -6.95 -8.87 11.95
C LEU A 268 -8.10 -9.53 11.19
N THR A 269 -9.36 -9.16 11.46
CA THR A 269 -10.53 -9.60 10.70
C THR A 269 -10.44 -9.10 9.25
N THR A 270 -10.15 -7.80 9.06
CA THR A 270 -9.98 -7.21 7.72
C THR A 270 -8.84 -7.87 6.95
N MET A 271 -7.73 -8.16 7.62
CA MET A 271 -6.60 -8.89 7.04
C MET A 271 -7.01 -10.29 6.57
N ALA A 272 -7.67 -11.06 7.43
CA ALA A 272 -8.07 -12.43 7.15
C ALA A 272 -9.11 -12.50 6.02
N VAL A 273 -10.14 -11.64 6.05
CA VAL A 273 -11.16 -11.58 4.99
C VAL A 273 -10.51 -11.17 3.66
N SER A 274 -9.59 -10.19 3.67
CA SER A 274 -8.87 -9.78 2.47
C SER A 274 -8.11 -10.96 1.83
N ARG A 275 -7.40 -11.79 2.62
CA ARG A 275 -6.72 -12.99 2.12
C ARG A 275 -7.68 -13.98 1.49
N LEU A 276 -8.85 -14.18 2.09
CA LEU A 276 -9.82 -15.17 1.63
C LEU A 276 -10.60 -14.71 0.38
N VAL A 277 -10.87 -13.40 0.27
CA VAL A 277 -11.62 -12.81 -0.85
C VAL A 277 -10.73 -12.55 -2.06
N LEU A 278 -9.52 -12.07 -1.85
CA LEU A 278 -8.55 -11.76 -2.91
C LEU A 278 -7.73 -13.00 -3.28
N ASP A 279 -8.40 -14.07 -3.70
CA ASP A 279 -7.80 -15.36 -4.05
C ASP A 279 -6.77 -15.28 -5.18
N ASN A 280 -6.90 -14.30 -6.07
CA ASN A 280 -6.05 -14.03 -7.23
C ASN A 280 -4.94 -12.99 -6.96
N VAL A 281 -4.85 -12.41 -5.76
CA VAL A 281 -3.73 -11.56 -5.35
C VAL A 281 -2.76 -12.38 -4.52
N ASP A 282 -1.48 -12.38 -4.92
CA ASP A 282 -0.51 -13.25 -4.28
C ASP A 282 -0.16 -12.80 -2.86
N HIS A 283 0.11 -11.52 -2.66
CA HIS A 283 0.61 -11.02 -1.40
C HIS A 283 -0.36 -10.10 -0.68
N ILE A 284 -0.54 -10.34 0.63
CA ILE A 284 -1.28 -9.45 1.53
C ILE A 284 -0.30 -8.89 2.56
N LYS A 285 -0.18 -7.57 2.61
CA LYS A 285 0.78 -6.89 3.48
C LYS A 285 0.16 -6.46 4.80
N ALA A 286 0.82 -6.77 5.89
CA ALA A 286 0.59 -6.15 7.19
C ALA A 286 1.51 -4.93 7.34
N TYR A 287 1.01 -3.76 6.98
CA TYR A 287 1.78 -2.51 7.00
C TYR A 287 2.01 -2.04 8.44
N TRP A 288 3.18 -2.37 9.00
CA TRP A 288 3.47 -2.19 10.42
C TRP A 288 3.45 -0.74 10.91
N ILE A 289 3.67 0.24 10.04
CA ILE A 289 3.55 1.67 10.41
C ILE A 289 2.13 2.00 10.90
N MET A 290 1.11 1.43 10.27
CA MET A 290 -0.28 1.68 10.64
C MET A 290 -0.78 0.73 11.73
N LEU A 291 -0.44 -0.55 11.65
CA LEU A 291 -0.92 -1.57 12.57
C LEU A 291 -0.12 -1.62 13.89
N GLY A 292 1.10 -1.09 13.87
CA GLY A 292 2.09 -1.33 14.93
C GLY A 292 2.73 -2.72 14.81
N GLU A 293 3.94 -2.85 15.35
CA GLU A 293 4.76 -4.06 15.23
C GLU A 293 4.08 -5.33 15.74
N LYS A 294 3.39 -5.24 16.88
CA LYS A 294 2.75 -6.41 17.53
C LYS A 294 1.56 -6.95 16.73
N VAL A 295 0.69 -6.06 16.25
CA VAL A 295 -0.47 -6.46 15.42
C VAL A 295 -0.01 -7.00 14.09
N SER A 296 0.99 -6.37 13.46
CA SER A 296 1.57 -6.84 12.20
C SER A 296 2.21 -8.22 12.32
N GLN A 297 2.88 -8.51 13.45
CA GLN A 297 3.38 -9.85 13.72
C GLN A 297 2.26 -10.89 13.81
N VAL A 298 1.19 -10.58 14.52
CA VAL A 298 0.03 -11.48 14.66
C VAL A 298 -0.69 -11.64 13.32
N ALA A 299 -0.74 -10.58 12.48
CA ALA A 299 -1.35 -10.63 11.15
C ALA A 299 -0.72 -11.70 10.23
N LEU A 300 0.56 -12.08 10.43
CA LEU A 300 1.18 -13.22 9.75
C LEU A 300 0.51 -14.57 10.06
N LEU A 301 -0.26 -14.65 11.14
CA LEU A 301 -1.08 -15.79 11.50
C LEU A 301 -2.55 -15.60 11.07
N PHE A 302 -2.90 -14.46 10.46
CA PHE A 302 -4.21 -14.07 9.98
C PHE A 302 -4.22 -13.79 8.46
N GLY A 303 -3.33 -14.45 7.71
CA GLY A 303 -3.34 -14.43 6.25
C GLY A 303 -2.39 -13.43 5.59
N ALA A 304 -1.74 -12.54 6.35
CA ALA A 304 -0.65 -11.75 5.80
C ALA A 304 0.59 -12.63 5.54
N ASP A 305 1.36 -12.25 4.54
CA ASP A 305 2.62 -12.89 4.18
C ASP A 305 3.77 -11.90 3.95
N ASP A 306 3.51 -10.59 4.12
CA ASP A 306 4.50 -9.53 3.91
C ASP A 306 4.35 -8.44 4.97
N LEU A 307 5.45 -8.05 5.62
CA LEU A 307 5.48 -6.97 6.63
C LEU A 307 5.83 -5.60 6.03
N ASP A 308 5.87 -5.50 4.68
CA ASP A 308 6.37 -4.38 3.90
C ASP A 308 7.90 -4.22 4.08
N GLY A 309 8.38 -3.07 4.53
CA GLY A 309 9.82 -2.85 4.55
C GLY A 309 10.35 -2.14 5.77
N THR A 310 11.65 -1.88 5.73
CA THR A 310 12.38 -1.18 6.79
C THR A 310 11.89 0.25 6.99
N ILE A 311 11.34 0.86 5.97
CA ILE A 311 10.64 2.16 5.95
C ILE A 311 11.35 3.22 6.79
N ILE A 312 12.25 3.96 6.16
CA ILE A 312 12.87 5.13 6.78
C ILE A 312 12.13 6.37 6.27
N GLU A 313 11.75 7.30 7.18
CA GLU A 313 11.10 8.60 6.88
C GLU A 313 9.65 8.54 6.32
N GLU A 314 8.84 7.58 6.72
CA GLU A 314 7.40 7.67 6.44
C GLU A 314 6.78 8.84 7.24
N LYS A 315 6.24 9.86 6.55
CA LYS A 315 5.70 11.07 7.16
C LYS A 315 4.18 11.16 7.13
N ILE A 316 3.53 10.45 6.21
CA ILE A 316 2.09 10.60 5.94
C ILE A 316 1.28 10.07 7.12
N THR A 317 1.48 8.82 7.49
CA THR A 317 0.76 8.16 8.60
C THR A 317 1.15 8.73 9.96
N ARG A 318 2.42 9.15 10.10
CA ARG A 318 2.88 9.82 11.32
C ARG A 318 2.19 11.14 11.58
N SER A 319 1.93 11.93 10.54
CA SER A 319 1.16 13.17 10.67
C SER A 319 -0.25 12.91 11.22
N ALA A 320 -0.84 11.74 10.92
CA ALA A 320 -2.11 11.27 11.46
C ALA A 320 -1.99 10.58 12.83
N GLY A 321 -0.81 10.56 13.44
CA GLY A 321 -0.59 10.10 14.80
C GLY A 321 -0.25 8.62 14.95
N ALA A 322 0.35 7.99 13.94
CA ALA A 322 0.92 6.64 14.09
C ALA A 322 1.97 6.60 15.20
N LEU A 323 1.89 5.59 16.05
CA LEU A 323 2.76 5.40 17.21
C LEU A 323 3.90 4.41 16.95
N ALA A 324 3.94 3.78 15.79
CA ALA A 324 5.01 2.87 15.40
C ALA A 324 6.38 3.56 15.39
N GLY A 325 7.44 2.77 15.58
CA GLY A 325 8.83 3.25 15.54
C GLY A 325 9.17 4.02 14.25
N GLU A 326 10.28 4.78 14.25
CA GLU A 326 10.67 5.59 13.07
C GLU A 326 11.21 4.76 11.91
N ARG A 327 11.67 3.59 12.21
CA ARG A 327 12.22 2.60 11.27
C ARG A 327 12.17 1.23 11.93
N MET A 328 12.19 0.19 11.12
CA MET A 328 12.49 -1.16 11.55
C MET A 328 13.74 -1.62 10.80
N THR A 329 14.73 -2.11 11.50
CA THR A 329 15.94 -2.64 10.89
C THR A 329 15.65 -3.98 10.21
N ARG A 330 16.53 -4.40 9.31
CA ARG A 330 16.48 -5.73 8.70
C ARG A 330 16.46 -6.85 9.74
N ASP A 331 17.28 -6.74 10.77
CA ASP A 331 17.38 -7.77 11.82
C ASP A 331 16.13 -7.81 12.70
N GLU A 332 15.52 -6.67 12.99
CA GLU A 332 14.22 -6.60 13.67
C GLU A 332 13.11 -7.24 12.84
N MET A 333 13.09 -7.03 11.50
CA MET A 333 12.15 -7.71 10.60
C MET A 333 12.33 -9.23 10.64
N ILE A 334 13.57 -9.71 10.53
CA ILE A 334 13.92 -11.13 10.60
C ILE A 334 13.48 -11.70 11.96
N HIS A 335 13.77 -11.01 13.04
CA HIS A 335 13.38 -11.42 14.39
C HIS A 335 11.86 -11.50 14.53
N LEU A 336 11.13 -10.47 14.10
CA LEU A 336 9.68 -10.38 14.23
C LEU A 336 8.99 -11.51 13.45
N ILE A 337 9.41 -11.75 12.21
CA ILE A 337 8.91 -12.84 11.36
C ILE A 337 9.23 -14.21 11.98
N GLY A 338 10.48 -14.42 12.40
CA GLY A 338 10.90 -15.67 13.03
C GLY A 338 10.13 -15.98 14.32
N ARG A 339 9.82 -14.97 15.14
CA ARG A 339 9.01 -15.12 16.36
C ARG A 339 7.52 -15.41 16.09
N ALA A 340 7.04 -15.14 14.88
CA ALA A 340 5.72 -15.60 14.42
C ALA A 340 5.73 -17.07 13.92
N GLY A 341 6.88 -17.76 13.96
CA GLY A 341 7.03 -19.12 13.43
C GLY A 341 7.10 -19.18 11.89
N LYS A 342 7.39 -18.05 11.24
CA LYS A 342 7.55 -17.95 9.78
C LYS A 342 9.03 -17.89 9.39
N THR A 343 9.33 -18.20 8.13
CA THR A 343 10.65 -18.06 7.53
C THR A 343 10.81 -16.68 6.91
N PRO A 344 11.71 -15.82 7.42
CA PRO A 344 11.91 -14.49 6.85
C PRO A 344 12.58 -14.57 5.48
N VAL A 345 12.00 -13.91 4.49
CA VAL A 345 12.51 -13.82 3.13
C VAL A 345 12.65 -12.36 2.74
N GLU A 346 13.90 -11.90 2.61
CA GLU A 346 14.15 -10.60 1.99
C GLU A 346 13.84 -10.69 0.50
N ARG A 347 13.09 -9.74 -0.03
CA ARG A 347 12.72 -9.66 -1.44
C ARG A 347 13.15 -8.35 -2.09
N ASP A 348 13.19 -8.35 -3.42
CA ASP A 348 13.23 -7.12 -4.20
C ASP A 348 11.81 -6.48 -4.36
N ALA A 349 11.72 -5.42 -5.13
CA ALA A 349 10.47 -4.73 -5.39
C ALA A 349 9.47 -5.55 -6.25
N PHE A 350 9.94 -6.58 -6.94
CA PHE A 350 9.17 -7.47 -7.81
C PHE A 350 8.89 -8.85 -7.19
N TYR A 351 9.09 -8.97 -5.87
CA TYR A 351 8.92 -10.20 -5.10
C TYR A 351 9.90 -11.33 -5.42
N ASN A 352 11.03 -11.05 -6.10
CA ASN A 352 12.09 -12.02 -6.21
C ASN A 352 12.86 -12.11 -4.88
N PRO A 353 13.09 -13.33 -4.35
CA PRO A 353 13.93 -13.49 -3.16
C PRO A 353 15.34 -12.94 -3.40
N VAL A 354 15.84 -12.18 -2.44
CA VAL A 354 17.23 -11.72 -2.45
C VAL A 354 18.09 -12.83 -1.84
N GLU A 355 19.04 -13.36 -2.62
CA GLU A 355 20.00 -14.32 -2.08
C GLU A 355 20.80 -13.63 -0.97
N SER A 356 20.74 -14.18 0.24
CA SER A 356 21.67 -13.78 1.29
C SER A 356 23.06 -14.17 0.83
N SER A 357 23.92 -13.17 0.54
CA SER A 357 25.36 -13.44 0.47
C SER A 357 25.71 -14.18 1.77
N LYS A 358 26.10 -15.45 1.65
CA LYS A 358 26.64 -16.21 2.78
C LYS A 358 27.91 -15.48 3.19
N GLU A 359 27.84 -14.78 4.33
CA GLU A 359 29.03 -14.34 5.07
C GLU A 359 29.80 -15.57 5.59
#